data_45479309d907d94244e12ddc4f5f2ec6
#
_entry.id   45479309d907d94244e12ddc4f5f2ec6
#
_cell.length_a   1.000
_cell.length_b   1.000
_cell.length_c   1.000
_cell.angle_alpha   90.00
_cell.angle_beta   90.00
_cell.angle_gamma   90.00
#
_symmetry.space_group_name_H-M   'P 1'
#
loop_
_entity.id
_entity.type
_entity.pdbx_description
1 polymer ?
#
loop_
_entity_poly.entity_id
_entity_poly.type
_entity_poly.pdbx_seq_one_letter_code
_entity_poly.pdbx_strand_id
1 'polypeptide(L)'
;MSTPATPDTEPKRTERTEPAGPTVIETTVSIKPLRNIMGDVAGLLGESIMSLMLMFYQPSVCKKANIVISELVTNVLENVCDPDSGFVLRLAMGTERLVISVQNQVPPEVASRVLARVSKIHSTSDPRRLLVETIRERRLSRLKGGLGLLRLVAENKFHITTDYQDGILTVQADYRLESLP
;
A
#
# COMPACT_ATOMS: atom_id res chain seq x y z
N MET A 1 10.34 75.95 11.22
CA MET A 1 11.00 74.64 11.26
C MET A 1 9.92 73.59 11.39
N SER A 2 9.49 73.02 10.31
CA SER A 2 8.42 72.05 10.26
C SER A 2 9.03 70.68 10.04
N THR A 3 8.75 69.74 10.94
CA THR A 3 9.20 68.34 10.87
C THR A 3 8.24 67.59 9.94
N PRO A 4 8.73 66.80 8.98
CA PRO A 4 7.89 65.99 8.13
C PRO A 4 7.47 64.68 8.83
N ALA A 5 6.16 64.36 8.70
CA ALA A 5 5.57 63.13 9.19
C ALA A 5 6.09 61.92 8.38
N THR A 6 6.45 60.84 9.06
CA THR A 6 6.83 59.54 8.52
C THR A 6 5.54 58.81 8.13
N PRO A 7 5.44 58.21 6.92
CA PRO A 7 4.29 57.39 6.58
C PRO A 7 4.41 56.00 7.27
N ASP A 8 3.36 55.67 8.03
CA ASP A 8 3.11 54.34 8.56
C ASP A 8 3.00 53.34 7.42
N THR A 9 3.98 52.46 7.31
CA THR A 9 3.91 51.33 6.38
C THR A 9 3.25 50.17 7.11
N GLU A 10 1.94 49.98 6.91
CA GLU A 10 1.24 48.77 7.33
C GLU A 10 1.95 47.54 6.74
N PRO A 11 2.17 46.47 7.54
CA PRO A 11 2.72 45.23 7.02
C PRO A 11 1.70 44.57 6.10
N LYS A 12 2.05 44.41 4.83
CA LYS A 12 1.29 43.64 3.84
C LYS A 12 0.99 42.28 4.42
N ARG A 13 -0.30 42.05 4.69
CA ARG A 13 -0.89 40.78 5.03
C ARG A 13 -0.53 39.81 3.89
N THR A 14 0.37 38.88 4.16
CA THR A 14 0.73 37.81 3.24
C THR A 14 -0.56 37.03 2.96
N GLU A 15 -1.07 37.13 1.77
CA GLU A 15 -2.16 36.28 1.29
C GLU A 15 -1.67 34.84 1.44
N ARG A 16 -2.28 34.09 2.35
CA ARG A 16 -2.17 32.64 2.37
C ARG A 16 -2.77 32.17 1.06
N THR A 17 -1.92 31.83 0.13
CA THR A 17 -2.30 31.05 -1.03
C THR A 17 -2.89 29.74 -0.52
N GLU A 18 -4.20 29.58 -0.57
CA GLU A 18 -4.83 28.30 -0.30
C GLU A 18 -4.20 27.26 -1.22
N PRO A 19 -3.78 26.09 -0.71
CA PRO A 19 -3.30 25.02 -1.57
C PRO A 19 -4.49 24.55 -2.41
N ALA A 20 -4.56 25.01 -3.65
CA ALA A 20 -5.54 24.59 -4.62
C ALA A 20 -5.21 23.17 -5.09
N GLY A 21 -5.69 22.16 -4.36
CA GLY A 21 -5.54 20.76 -4.73
C GLY A 21 -6.25 19.83 -3.74
N PRO A 22 -6.68 18.65 -4.18
CA PRO A 22 -7.30 17.67 -3.30
C PRO A 22 -6.31 17.21 -2.23
N THR A 23 -6.80 16.98 -1.01
CA THR A 23 -6.00 16.42 0.08
C THR A 23 -5.42 15.08 -0.35
N VAL A 24 -4.10 14.94 -0.27
CA VAL A 24 -3.38 13.68 -0.52
C VAL A 24 -2.75 13.23 0.78
N ILE A 25 -2.96 11.95 1.14
CA ILE A 25 -2.24 11.32 2.23
C ILE A 25 -1.10 10.49 1.62
N GLU A 26 0.13 10.81 2.01
CA GLU A 26 1.30 10.01 1.70
C GLU A 26 1.95 9.53 3.00
N THR A 27 2.21 8.24 3.07
CA THR A 27 2.87 7.62 4.21
C THR A 27 3.95 6.66 3.73
N THR A 28 5.12 6.73 4.32
CA THR A 28 6.21 5.78 4.11
C THR A 28 6.67 5.23 5.45
N VAL A 29 6.68 3.91 5.57
CA VAL A 29 7.20 3.19 6.73
C VAL A 29 8.33 2.29 6.28
N SER A 30 9.50 2.41 6.91
CA SER A 30 10.66 1.56 6.67
C SER A 30 11.00 0.79 7.94
N ILE A 31 11.09 -0.52 7.84
CA ILE A 31 11.43 -1.41 8.97
C ILE A 31 12.65 -2.25 8.60
N LYS A 32 13.70 -2.15 9.42
CA LYS A 32 14.96 -2.89 9.28
C LYS A 32 15.71 -2.91 10.61
N PRO A 33 16.29 -4.03 11.07
CA PRO A 33 16.24 -5.37 10.47
C PRO A 33 14.95 -6.12 10.88
N LEU A 34 14.54 -7.09 10.06
CA LEU A 34 13.32 -7.86 10.31
C LEU A 34 13.44 -8.81 11.50
N ARG A 35 14.66 -9.29 11.84
CA ARG A 35 14.90 -10.12 13.02
C ARG A 35 14.49 -9.51 14.36
N ASN A 36 14.34 -8.18 14.42
CA ASN A 36 13.95 -7.48 15.64
C ASN A 36 12.43 -7.31 15.78
N ILE A 37 11.66 -7.81 14.83
CA ILE A 37 10.20 -7.72 14.88
C ILE A 37 9.68 -8.66 15.96
N MET A 38 8.95 -8.07 16.92
CA MET A 38 8.26 -8.79 17.99
C MET A 38 6.76 -8.51 17.85
N GLY A 39 5.99 -9.53 17.51
CA GLY A 39 4.54 -9.44 17.39
C GLY A 39 4.01 -9.19 15.96
N ASP A 40 2.73 -8.86 15.87
CA ASP A 40 2.01 -8.69 14.61
C ASP A 40 2.21 -7.29 14.02
N VAL A 41 3.33 -7.08 13.36
CA VAL A 41 3.64 -5.83 12.67
C VAL A 41 2.69 -5.55 11.51
N ALA A 42 2.22 -6.59 10.82
CA ALA A 42 1.33 -6.44 9.67
C ALA A 42 -0.04 -5.89 10.09
N GLY A 43 -0.64 -6.46 11.15
CA GLY A 43 -1.88 -5.98 11.74
C GLY A 43 -1.75 -4.57 12.30
N LEU A 44 -0.71 -4.29 13.08
CA LEU A 44 -0.48 -2.97 13.68
C LEU A 44 -0.30 -1.86 12.64
N LEU A 45 0.43 -2.11 11.55
CA LEU A 45 0.58 -1.14 10.46
C LEU A 45 -0.74 -0.89 9.75
N GLY A 46 -1.50 -1.95 9.45
CA GLY A 46 -2.81 -1.85 8.82
C GLY A 46 -3.79 -1.03 9.67
N GLU A 47 -3.88 -1.31 10.95
CA GLU A 47 -4.76 -0.59 11.89
C GLU A 47 -4.36 0.87 12.08
N SER A 48 -3.07 1.16 12.21
CA SER A 48 -2.56 2.52 12.40
C SER A 48 -2.84 3.40 11.18
N ILE A 49 -2.58 2.88 9.98
CA ILE A 49 -2.85 3.60 8.73
C ILE A 49 -4.35 3.73 8.51
N MET A 50 -5.14 2.70 8.80
CA MET A 50 -6.60 2.76 8.73
C MET A 50 -7.15 3.85 9.65
N SER A 51 -6.65 3.97 10.87
CA SER A 51 -7.06 5.00 11.83
C SER A 51 -6.77 6.42 11.32
N LEU A 52 -5.61 6.63 10.70
CA LEU A 52 -5.27 7.89 10.05
C LEU A 52 -6.23 8.20 8.89
N MET A 53 -6.49 7.21 8.03
CA MET A 53 -7.34 7.36 6.86
C MET A 53 -8.79 7.66 7.21
N LEU A 54 -9.32 7.12 8.32
CA LEU A 54 -10.70 7.36 8.78
C LEU A 54 -11.00 8.82 9.07
N MET A 55 -9.99 9.67 9.24
CA MET A 55 -10.16 11.12 9.40
C MET A 55 -10.54 11.83 8.09
N PHE A 56 -10.34 11.18 6.93
CA PHE A 56 -10.46 11.80 5.61
C PHE A 56 -11.31 11.01 4.62
N TYR A 57 -11.47 9.70 4.84
CA TYR A 57 -12.08 8.78 3.88
C TYR A 57 -13.13 7.88 4.50
N GLN A 58 -13.98 7.33 3.64
CA GLN A 58 -15.05 6.43 4.09
C GLN A 58 -14.50 5.14 4.72
N PRO A 59 -15.16 4.61 5.76
CA PRO A 59 -14.72 3.38 6.44
C PRO A 59 -14.54 2.17 5.51
N SER A 60 -15.33 2.08 4.44
CA SER A 60 -15.22 0.99 3.46
C SER A 60 -13.87 0.99 2.72
N VAL A 61 -13.36 2.18 2.36
CA VAL A 61 -12.07 2.36 1.70
C VAL A 61 -10.94 2.10 2.69
N CYS A 62 -11.04 2.63 3.90
CA CYS A 62 -10.05 2.44 4.96
C CYS A 62 -9.87 0.95 5.33
N LYS A 63 -10.98 0.19 5.40
CA LYS A 63 -10.94 -1.26 5.61
C LYS A 63 -10.24 -2.00 4.47
N LYS A 64 -10.46 -1.60 3.22
CA LYS A 64 -9.74 -2.18 2.07
C LYS A 64 -8.25 -1.92 2.15
N ALA A 65 -7.83 -0.69 2.50
CA ALA A 65 -6.43 -0.35 2.71
C ALA A 65 -5.79 -1.23 3.80
N ASN A 66 -6.47 -1.39 4.95
CA ASN A 66 -5.99 -2.25 6.04
C ASN A 66 -5.74 -3.70 5.56
N ILE A 67 -6.70 -4.30 4.83
CA ILE A 67 -6.56 -5.66 4.30
C ILE A 67 -5.34 -5.77 3.38
N VAL A 68 -5.15 -4.79 2.48
CA VAL A 68 -4.01 -4.80 1.54
C VAL A 68 -2.69 -4.65 2.27
N ILE A 69 -2.59 -3.70 3.21
CA ILE A 69 -1.37 -3.47 3.98
C ILE A 69 -1.00 -4.74 4.75
N SER A 70 -1.95 -5.31 5.49
CA SER A 70 -1.74 -6.54 6.26
C SER A 70 -1.28 -7.68 5.36
N GLU A 71 -1.91 -7.88 4.20
CA GLU A 71 -1.56 -8.95 3.27
C GLU A 71 -0.18 -8.74 2.63
N LEU A 72 0.14 -7.53 2.15
CA LEU A 72 1.42 -7.26 1.53
C LEU A 72 2.58 -7.37 2.53
N VAL A 73 2.42 -6.86 3.75
CA VAL A 73 3.44 -6.98 4.81
C VAL A 73 3.60 -8.42 5.26
N THR A 74 2.50 -9.17 5.45
CA THR A 74 2.56 -10.60 5.78
C THR A 74 3.30 -11.38 4.71
N ASN A 75 3.05 -11.09 3.42
CA ASN A 75 3.77 -11.74 2.32
C ASN A 75 5.29 -11.50 2.38
N VAL A 76 5.74 -10.31 2.80
CA VAL A 76 7.16 -10.04 3.03
C VAL A 76 7.69 -10.88 4.19
N LEU A 77 7.00 -10.86 5.34
CA LEU A 77 7.45 -11.55 6.56
C LEU A 77 7.50 -13.07 6.40
N GLU A 78 6.54 -13.65 5.68
CA GLU A 78 6.52 -15.09 5.37
C GLU A 78 7.62 -15.54 4.41
N ASN A 79 8.19 -14.62 3.62
CA ASN A 79 9.21 -14.92 2.60
C ASN A 79 10.56 -14.27 2.90
N VAL A 80 10.82 -13.92 4.15
CA VAL A 80 12.12 -13.39 4.59
C VAL A 80 13.23 -14.40 4.29
N CYS A 81 14.20 -13.99 3.46
CA CYS A 81 15.38 -14.78 3.14
C CYS A 81 16.61 -14.32 3.94
N ASP A 82 16.66 -13.04 4.27
CA ASP A 82 17.71 -12.43 5.08
C ASP A 82 17.07 -11.69 6.28
N PRO A 83 17.28 -12.18 7.53
CA PRO A 83 16.74 -11.51 8.72
C PRO A 83 17.28 -10.12 8.98
N ASP A 84 18.41 -9.74 8.38
CA ASP A 84 19.01 -8.42 8.48
C ASP A 84 18.47 -7.44 7.41
N SER A 85 17.72 -7.97 6.45
CA SER A 85 17.02 -7.16 5.47
C SER A 85 15.85 -6.38 6.09
N GLY A 86 15.16 -5.60 5.27
CA GLY A 86 14.00 -4.82 5.65
C GLY A 86 12.96 -4.75 4.55
N PHE A 87 11.90 -3.99 4.82
CA PHE A 87 10.94 -3.60 3.80
C PHE A 87 10.60 -2.11 3.91
N VAL A 88 10.08 -1.58 2.82
CA VAL A 88 9.50 -0.24 2.75
C VAL A 88 8.06 -0.36 2.30
N LEU A 89 7.14 0.06 3.14
CA LEU A 89 5.72 0.23 2.82
C LEU A 89 5.48 1.68 2.42
N ARG A 90 4.84 1.91 1.27
CA ARG A 90 4.36 3.23 0.85
C ARG A 90 2.87 3.18 0.59
N LEU A 91 2.21 4.23 1.02
CA LEU A 91 0.79 4.49 0.74
C LEU A 91 0.69 5.90 0.16
N ALA A 92 -0.02 6.02 -0.96
CA ALA A 92 -0.45 7.30 -1.52
C ALA A 92 -1.95 7.24 -1.80
N MET A 93 -2.69 8.20 -1.28
CA MET A 93 -4.13 8.28 -1.42
C MET A 93 -4.58 9.70 -1.74
N GLY A 94 -5.28 9.84 -2.85
CA GLY A 94 -5.91 11.06 -3.32
C GLY A 94 -7.41 10.90 -3.46
N THR A 95 -8.03 11.78 -4.26
CA THR A 95 -9.49 11.76 -4.50
C THR A 95 -9.96 10.63 -5.41
N GLU A 96 -9.11 10.17 -6.32
CA GLU A 96 -9.49 9.20 -7.35
C GLU A 96 -8.81 7.83 -7.18
N ARG A 97 -7.74 7.77 -6.40
CA ARG A 97 -6.87 6.60 -6.40
C ARG A 97 -6.23 6.36 -5.03
N LEU A 98 -6.17 5.09 -4.66
CA LEU A 98 -5.40 4.57 -3.54
C LEU A 98 -4.31 3.65 -4.10
N VAL A 99 -3.06 3.94 -3.79
CA VAL A 99 -1.90 3.12 -4.17
C VAL A 99 -1.18 2.69 -2.91
N ILE A 100 -0.96 1.39 -2.77
CA ILE A 100 -0.20 0.81 -1.66
C ILE A 100 0.89 -0.07 -2.28
N SER A 101 2.14 0.14 -1.88
CA SER A 101 3.25 -0.69 -2.36
C SER A 101 4.15 -1.13 -1.22
N VAL A 102 4.71 -2.33 -1.37
CA VAL A 102 5.75 -2.84 -0.48
C VAL A 102 6.95 -3.24 -1.32
N GLN A 103 8.14 -2.84 -0.84
CA GLN A 103 9.42 -3.13 -1.45
C GLN A 103 10.30 -3.88 -0.45
N ASN A 104 10.90 -4.98 -0.88
CA ASN A 104 11.88 -5.71 -0.09
C ASN A 104 12.91 -6.40 -0.96
N GLN A 105 14.06 -6.67 -0.39
CA GLN A 105 15.12 -7.44 -1.06
C GLN A 105 14.78 -8.93 -1.03
N VAL A 106 14.85 -9.58 -2.20
CA VAL A 106 14.58 -11.02 -2.33
C VAL A 106 15.50 -11.65 -3.39
N PRO A 107 15.80 -12.95 -3.28
CA PRO A 107 16.48 -13.70 -4.33
C PRO A 107 15.62 -13.81 -5.60
N PRO A 108 16.26 -13.99 -6.78
CA PRO A 108 15.55 -14.10 -8.07
C PRO A 108 14.48 -15.20 -8.10
N GLU A 109 14.68 -16.30 -7.39
CA GLU A 109 13.75 -17.44 -7.35
C GLU A 109 12.45 -17.06 -6.62
N VAL A 110 12.55 -16.23 -5.56
CA VAL A 110 11.39 -15.73 -4.82
C VAL A 110 10.63 -14.73 -5.71
N ALA A 111 11.36 -13.81 -6.33
CA ALA A 111 10.77 -12.83 -7.25
C ALA A 111 10.03 -13.53 -8.40
N SER A 112 10.67 -14.50 -9.07
CA SER A 112 10.08 -15.24 -10.19
C SER A 112 8.77 -15.92 -9.81
N ARG A 113 8.66 -16.49 -8.60
CA ARG A 113 7.42 -17.10 -8.11
C ARG A 113 6.29 -16.07 -7.92
N VAL A 114 6.63 -14.88 -7.42
CA VAL A 114 5.63 -13.80 -7.24
C VAL A 114 5.19 -13.25 -8.59
N LEU A 115 6.13 -12.97 -9.49
CA LEU A 115 5.87 -12.51 -10.85
C LEU A 115 4.97 -13.48 -11.62
N ALA A 116 5.28 -14.78 -11.60
CA ALA A 116 4.46 -15.81 -12.25
C ALA A 116 3.04 -15.88 -11.69
N ARG A 117 2.88 -15.71 -10.36
CA ARG A 117 1.57 -15.68 -9.70
C ARG A 117 0.75 -14.47 -10.15
N VAL A 118 1.33 -13.28 -10.19
CA VAL A 118 0.65 -12.06 -10.63
C VAL A 118 0.32 -12.14 -12.12
N SER A 119 1.22 -12.68 -12.96
CA SER A 119 0.96 -12.95 -14.37
C SER A 119 -0.25 -13.90 -14.57
N LYS A 120 -0.35 -14.97 -13.75
CA LYS A 120 -1.51 -15.88 -13.79
C LYS A 120 -2.81 -15.16 -13.40
N ILE A 121 -2.76 -14.26 -12.43
CA ILE A 121 -3.92 -13.43 -12.04
C ILE A 121 -4.35 -12.52 -13.19
N HIS A 122 -3.41 -11.90 -13.91
CA HIS A 122 -3.72 -11.02 -15.03
C HIS A 122 -4.22 -11.75 -16.27
N SER A 123 -3.82 -13.01 -16.48
CA SER A 123 -4.24 -13.80 -17.63
C SER A 123 -5.65 -14.37 -17.52
N THR A 124 -6.27 -14.29 -16.33
CA THR A 124 -7.65 -14.79 -16.15
C THR A 124 -8.69 -13.71 -16.41
N SER A 125 -9.77 -14.09 -17.08
CA SER A 125 -10.96 -13.25 -17.25
C SER A 125 -11.87 -13.26 -16.00
N ASP A 126 -11.73 -14.26 -15.13
CA ASP A 126 -12.54 -14.42 -13.91
C ASP A 126 -11.67 -14.74 -12.69
N PRO A 127 -11.15 -13.70 -11.99
CA PRO A 127 -10.36 -13.88 -10.77
C PRO A 127 -11.10 -14.59 -9.64
N ARG A 128 -12.44 -14.48 -9.57
CA ARG A 128 -13.23 -15.16 -8.53
C ARG A 128 -13.27 -16.65 -8.75
N ARG A 129 -13.46 -17.08 -9.98
CA ARG A 129 -13.40 -18.49 -10.37
C ARG A 129 -12.02 -19.07 -10.11
N LEU A 130 -10.96 -18.36 -10.52
CA LEU A 130 -9.58 -18.75 -10.24
C LEU A 130 -9.34 -18.92 -8.73
N LEU A 131 -9.88 -18.03 -7.89
CA LEU A 131 -9.76 -18.13 -6.44
C LEU A 131 -10.41 -19.41 -5.91
N VAL A 132 -11.63 -19.73 -6.33
CA VAL A 132 -12.35 -20.94 -5.91
C VAL A 132 -11.59 -22.21 -6.32
N GLU A 133 -11.11 -22.26 -7.57
CA GLU A 133 -10.33 -23.38 -8.09
C GLU A 133 -9.02 -23.53 -7.30
N THR A 134 -8.29 -22.44 -7.06
CA THR A 134 -7.03 -22.47 -6.30
C THR A 134 -7.25 -22.91 -4.84
N ILE A 135 -8.36 -22.50 -4.20
CA ILE A 135 -8.72 -22.96 -2.85
C ILE A 135 -8.95 -24.47 -2.84
N ARG A 136 -9.65 -25.02 -3.84
CA ARG A 136 -9.91 -26.47 -3.96
C ARG A 136 -8.62 -27.26 -4.15
N GLU A 137 -7.74 -26.84 -5.07
CA GLU A 137 -6.45 -27.46 -5.31
C GLU A 137 -5.58 -27.49 -4.04
N ARG A 138 -5.54 -26.39 -3.29
CA ARG A 138 -4.76 -26.27 -2.06
C ARG A 138 -5.28 -27.11 -0.91
N ARG A 139 -6.59 -27.27 -0.79
CA ARG A 139 -7.20 -28.20 0.18
C ARG A 139 -6.76 -29.65 -0.08
N LEU A 140 -6.69 -30.04 -1.34
CA LEU A 140 -6.25 -31.37 -1.73
C LEU A 140 -4.74 -31.58 -1.48
N SER A 141 -3.92 -30.56 -1.76
CA SER A 141 -2.46 -30.65 -1.61
C SER A 141 -1.93 -30.25 -0.23
N ARG A 142 -2.80 -29.85 0.72
CA ARG A 142 -2.46 -29.36 2.07
C ARG A 142 -1.48 -28.18 2.08
N LEU A 143 -1.37 -27.43 1.00
CA LEU A 143 -0.52 -26.25 0.89
C LEU A 143 -1.13 -25.07 1.64
N LYS A 144 -0.34 -24.40 2.47
CA LYS A 144 -0.72 -23.16 3.18
C LYS A 144 -0.19 -21.93 2.44
N GLY A 145 -0.85 -20.77 2.63
CA GLY A 145 -0.40 -19.46 2.13
C GLY A 145 -0.63 -19.23 0.63
N GLY A 146 -0.30 -18.05 0.14
CA GLY A 146 -0.26 -17.67 -1.28
C GLY A 146 -1.59 -17.42 -1.97
N LEU A 147 -2.67 -17.22 -1.22
CA LEU A 147 -3.97 -16.80 -1.77
C LEU A 147 -4.19 -15.29 -1.70
N GLY A 148 -3.40 -14.58 -0.89
CA GLY A 148 -3.63 -13.19 -0.57
C GLY A 148 -3.71 -12.27 -1.76
N LEU A 149 -2.69 -12.25 -2.64
CA LEU A 149 -2.73 -11.41 -3.84
C LEU A 149 -3.95 -11.70 -4.73
N LEU A 150 -4.33 -12.97 -4.85
CA LEU A 150 -5.52 -13.35 -5.63
C LEU A 150 -6.82 -12.88 -4.96
N ARG A 151 -6.89 -12.90 -3.61
CA ARG A 151 -8.02 -12.34 -2.86
C ARG A 151 -8.13 -10.83 -3.01
N LEU A 152 -6.98 -10.12 -3.00
CA LEU A 152 -6.99 -8.67 -3.22
C LEU A 152 -7.62 -8.30 -4.56
N VAL A 153 -7.38 -9.08 -5.61
CA VAL A 153 -8.00 -8.87 -6.92
C VAL A 153 -9.44 -9.34 -6.95
N ALA A 154 -9.70 -10.59 -6.54
CA ALA A 154 -11.01 -11.23 -6.69
C ALA A 154 -12.10 -10.64 -5.79
N GLU A 155 -11.76 -10.29 -4.55
CA GLU A 155 -12.71 -9.86 -3.53
C GLU A 155 -12.68 -8.34 -3.32
N ASN A 156 -11.49 -7.73 -3.36
CA ASN A 156 -11.29 -6.32 -3.04
C ASN A 156 -11.14 -5.39 -4.25
N LYS A 157 -11.09 -5.95 -5.46
CA LYS A 157 -11.00 -5.23 -6.75
C LYS A 157 -9.73 -4.37 -6.90
N PHE A 158 -8.64 -4.76 -6.27
CA PHE A 158 -7.35 -4.12 -6.50
C PHE A 158 -6.72 -4.61 -7.80
N HIS A 159 -6.05 -3.72 -8.49
CA HIS A 159 -5.11 -4.07 -9.55
C HIS A 159 -3.72 -4.25 -8.92
N ILE A 160 -3.13 -5.43 -9.09
CA ILE A 160 -1.81 -5.75 -8.52
C ILE A 160 -0.77 -5.69 -9.63
N THR A 161 0.32 -4.97 -9.41
CA THR A 161 1.49 -4.97 -10.28
C THR A 161 2.73 -5.38 -9.49
N THR A 162 3.72 -5.88 -10.21
CA THR A 162 5.00 -6.30 -9.64
C THR A 162 6.14 -5.85 -10.52
N ASP A 163 7.23 -5.44 -9.90
CA ASP A 163 8.48 -5.10 -10.54
C ASP A 163 9.64 -5.74 -9.77
N TYR A 164 10.69 -6.17 -10.49
CA TYR A 164 11.89 -6.73 -9.88
C TYR A 164 13.12 -6.20 -10.57
N GLN A 165 13.88 -5.37 -9.84
CA GLN A 165 15.11 -4.74 -10.32
C GLN A 165 16.15 -4.74 -9.21
N ASP A 166 17.40 -5.04 -9.53
CA ASP A 166 18.54 -4.98 -8.63
C ASP A 166 18.36 -5.75 -7.29
N GLY A 167 17.66 -6.89 -7.34
CA GLY A 167 17.37 -7.70 -6.16
C GLY A 167 16.21 -7.19 -5.31
N ILE A 168 15.54 -6.11 -5.71
CA ILE A 168 14.41 -5.52 -5.01
C ILE A 168 13.11 -5.91 -5.72
N LEU A 169 12.21 -6.58 -4.99
CA LEU A 169 10.86 -6.86 -5.43
C LEU A 169 9.94 -5.75 -4.92
N THR A 170 9.20 -5.16 -5.84
CA THR A 170 8.09 -4.24 -5.54
C THR A 170 6.78 -4.92 -5.86
N VAL A 171 5.86 -4.96 -4.91
CA VAL A 171 4.46 -5.37 -5.13
C VAL A 171 3.59 -4.15 -4.85
N GLN A 172 2.79 -3.76 -5.83
CA GLN A 172 1.90 -2.60 -5.74
C GLN A 172 0.46 -3.03 -5.93
N ALA A 173 -0.41 -2.52 -5.09
CA ALA A 173 -1.85 -2.66 -5.15
C ALA A 173 -2.48 -1.29 -5.42
N ASP A 174 -3.29 -1.22 -6.45
CA ASP A 174 -3.92 -0.02 -6.97
C ASP A 174 -5.43 -0.16 -6.93
N TYR A 175 -6.12 0.81 -6.39
CA TYR A 175 -7.58 0.83 -6.29
C TYR A 175 -8.13 2.19 -6.73
N ARG A 176 -9.05 2.16 -7.69
CA ARG A 176 -9.76 3.35 -8.12
C ARG A 176 -10.87 3.69 -7.14
N LEU A 177 -10.82 4.88 -6.59
CA LEU A 177 -11.87 5.40 -5.73
C LEU A 177 -13.07 5.78 -6.60
N GLU A 178 -14.25 5.32 -6.21
CA GLU A 178 -15.48 5.78 -6.85
C GLU A 178 -15.69 7.24 -6.41
N SER A 179 -15.82 8.15 -7.36
CA SER A 179 -16.16 9.54 -7.07
C SER A 179 -17.43 9.55 -6.22
N LEU A 180 -17.39 10.23 -5.08
CA LEU A 180 -18.61 10.48 -4.32
C LEU A 180 -19.55 11.32 -5.21
N PRO A 181 -20.83 10.95 -5.28
CA PRO A 181 -21.82 11.71 -6.00
C PRO A 181 -22.00 13.10 -5.44
#